data_a24991ab0cbf93df438755e12472fb02
#
_entry.id   a24991ab0cbf93df438755e12472fb02
#
_cell.length_a   1.000
_cell.length_b   1.000
_cell.length_c   1.000
_cell.angle_alpha   90.00
_cell.angle_beta   90.00
_cell.angle_gamma   90.00
#
_symmetry.space_group_name_H-M   'P 1'
#
loop_
_entity.id
_entity.type
_entity.pdbx_description
1 polymer ?
#
loop_
_entity_poly.entity_id
_entity_poly.type
_entity_poly.pdbx_seq_one_letter_code
_entity_poly.pdbx_strand_id
1 'polypeptide(L)'
;MTRTKEKTVRRETTGHDHDGYNFGYLNEQTKRMIRRAILKAVAIPGYQVPFAGREMPMPYGWGTGGIQLSASILGTDDVFKVIDQGADDTTNAVSIRKFFARVTGVETTERTVDATVIQTRHRIPETPLSEGQIMVYQVPIPEPLRWVEPRESETRTMHALEEYGVMHVQLYEDIARHGRIATNFMYPVMVNGRYIMSPSPIPKFDNPKLDMSPALHLFGAGREKRIYAVPPFTEVKSLDFEDHPFEVETWDECCALCGATDSYLDEVILNNAGERMFVCSDTDYCGARRAGGHVGPMAGRDDIAELRGDTPQTERDTTCTPQQNR
;
A
#
# COMPACT_ATOMS: atom_id res chain seq x y z
N MET A 1 -9.00 -58.16 20.14
CA MET A 1 -9.55 -56.81 20.34
C MET A 1 -8.36 -55.86 20.59
N THR A 2 -7.87 -55.24 19.53
CA THR A 2 -6.68 -54.37 19.56
C THR A 2 -7.17 -52.94 19.56
N ARG A 3 -6.94 -52.27 20.67
CA ARG A 3 -7.36 -50.88 20.88
C ARG A 3 -6.32 -49.95 20.21
N THR A 4 -6.69 -49.37 19.08
CA THR A 4 -5.91 -48.35 18.39
C THR A 4 -5.89 -47.08 19.25
N LYS A 5 -4.70 -46.69 19.72
CA LYS A 5 -4.49 -45.42 20.40
C LYS A 5 -4.50 -44.30 19.34
N GLU A 6 -5.53 -43.49 19.34
CA GLU A 6 -5.50 -42.20 18.65
C GLU A 6 -4.43 -41.32 19.26
N LYS A 7 -3.41 -40.99 18.49
CA LYS A 7 -2.45 -39.95 18.81
C LYS A 7 -3.14 -38.60 18.62
N THR A 8 -3.65 -38.03 19.71
CA THR A 8 -3.99 -36.61 19.75
C THR A 8 -2.70 -35.82 19.56
N VAL A 9 -2.50 -35.31 18.33
CA VAL A 9 -1.47 -34.33 18.07
C VAL A 9 -1.86 -33.05 18.82
N ARG A 10 -1.34 -32.88 19.99
CA ARG A 10 -1.29 -31.55 20.63
C ARG A 10 -0.48 -30.67 19.70
N ARG A 11 -1.15 -29.78 18.97
CA ARG A 11 -0.50 -28.60 18.44
C ARG A 11 0.03 -27.86 19.65
N GLU A 12 1.31 -27.98 19.88
CA GLU A 12 2.03 -27.07 20.76
C GLU A 12 1.83 -25.67 20.15
N THR A 13 0.96 -24.91 20.75
CA THR A 13 0.92 -23.48 20.61
C THR A 13 2.20 -22.95 21.25
N THR A 14 3.30 -22.99 20.51
CA THR A 14 4.50 -22.23 20.84
C THR A 14 4.24 -20.75 20.59
N GLY A 15 3.14 -20.27 21.09
CA GLY A 15 2.77 -18.86 21.16
C GLY A 15 3.39 -18.20 22.36
N HIS A 16 4.66 -18.34 22.56
CA HIS A 16 5.44 -17.40 23.32
C HIS A 16 5.89 -16.33 22.34
N ASP A 17 5.05 -15.48 22.18
CA ASP A 17 5.13 -14.10 22.45
C ASP A 17 6.57 -13.68 22.82
N HIS A 18 7.38 -13.46 21.77
CA HIS A 18 8.75 -13.02 21.99
C HIS A 18 8.84 -11.64 22.65
N ASP A 19 7.72 -10.90 22.73
CA ASP A 19 7.69 -9.55 23.25
C ASP A 19 6.47 -9.24 24.11
N GLY A 20 5.80 -10.23 24.70
CA GLY A 20 4.62 -10.03 25.54
C GLY A 20 3.33 -9.75 24.75
N TYR A 21 3.29 -10.01 23.44
CA TYR A 21 2.10 -9.78 22.61
C TYR A 21 1.08 -10.88 22.75
N ASN A 22 -0.13 -10.49 23.06
CA ASN A 22 -1.27 -11.38 23.08
C ASN A 22 -2.05 -11.27 21.77
N PHE A 23 -1.86 -12.21 20.87
CA PHE A 23 -2.63 -12.31 19.61
C PHE A 23 -4.10 -12.69 19.80
N GLY A 24 -4.53 -12.96 21.04
CA GLY A 24 -5.93 -13.24 21.37
C GLY A 24 -6.90 -12.09 21.12
N TYR A 25 -6.41 -10.90 20.83
CA TYR A 25 -7.26 -9.76 20.41
C TYR A 25 -7.91 -9.95 19.04
N LEU A 26 -7.41 -10.87 18.23
CA LEU A 26 -7.95 -11.19 16.93
C LEU A 26 -8.48 -12.63 16.90
N ASN A 27 -9.41 -12.93 17.80
CA ASN A 27 -10.11 -14.20 17.83
C ASN A 27 -11.08 -14.35 16.65
N GLU A 28 -11.61 -15.55 16.43
CA GLU A 28 -12.49 -15.82 15.29
C GLU A 28 -13.76 -14.97 15.28
N GLN A 29 -14.26 -14.58 16.44
CA GLN A 29 -15.41 -13.67 16.52
C GLN A 29 -15.05 -12.28 15.98
N THR A 30 -13.92 -11.74 16.38
CA THR A 30 -13.42 -10.43 15.91
C THR A 30 -13.13 -10.48 14.41
N LYS A 31 -12.46 -11.52 13.89
CA LYS A 31 -12.22 -11.71 12.46
C LYS A 31 -13.54 -11.77 11.67
N ARG A 32 -14.54 -12.46 12.20
CA ARG A 32 -15.88 -12.54 11.59
C ARG A 32 -16.55 -11.17 11.52
N MET A 33 -16.41 -10.35 12.56
CA MET A 33 -16.94 -8.99 12.56
C MET A 33 -16.24 -8.10 11.53
N ILE A 34 -14.92 -8.23 11.43
CA ILE A 34 -14.13 -7.51 10.41
C ILE A 34 -14.55 -7.94 9.00
N ARG A 35 -14.67 -9.24 8.72
CA ARG A 35 -15.18 -9.74 7.41
C ARG A 35 -16.56 -9.18 7.08
N ARG A 36 -17.48 -9.09 8.04
CA ARG A 36 -18.79 -8.44 7.84
C ARG A 36 -18.67 -6.96 7.52
N ALA A 37 -17.75 -6.26 8.16
CA ALA A 37 -17.50 -4.84 7.87
C ALA A 37 -16.89 -4.66 6.47
N ILE A 38 -15.99 -5.56 6.04
CA ILE A 38 -15.45 -5.58 4.68
C ILE A 38 -16.57 -5.75 3.65
N LEU A 39 -17.48 -6.71 3.85
CA LEU A 39 -18.62 -6.92 2.93
C LEU A 39 -19.50 -5.68 2.81
N LYS A 40 -19.72 -4.95 3.90
CA LYS A 40 -20.44 -3.67 3.86
C LYS A 40 -19.68 -2.59 3.10
N ALA A 41 -18.35 -2.51 3.30
CA ALA A 41 -17.51 -1.55 2.60
C ALA A 41 -17.47 -1.82 1.09
N VAL A 42 -17.43 -3.08 0.69
CA VAL A 42 -17.51 -3.51 -0.73
C VAL A 42 -18.86 -3.16 -1.35
N ALA A 43 -19.95 -3.30 -0.57
CA ALA A 43 -21.30 -2.99 -1.06
C ALA A 43 -21.52 -1.49 -1.31
N ILE A 44 -20.74 -0.61 -0.66
CA ILE A 44 -20.84 0.85 -0.82
C ILE A 44 -19.41 1.38 -1.01
N PRO A 45 -18.88 1.39 -2.23
CA PRO A 45 -17.51 1.77 -2.52
C PRO A 45 -17.15 3.15 -1.95
N GLY A 46 -15.98 3.24 -1.29
CA GLY A 46 -15.48 4.46 -0.68
C GLY A 46 -16.15 4.86 0.65
N TYR A 47 -17.26 4.20 1.05
CA TYR A 47 -17.92 4.49 2.30
C TYR A 47 -17.16 3.92 3.49
N GLN A 48 -16.96 4.76 4.51
CA GLN A 48 -16.20 4.37 5.70
C GLN A 48 -17.07 3.59 6.68
N VAL A 49 -16.87 2.28 6.73
CA VAL A 49 -17.61 1.38 7.61
C VAL A 49 -16.88 1.26 8.95
N PRO A 50 -17.53 1.58 10.09
CA PRO A 50 -16.95 1.30 11.39
C PRO A 50 -16.86 -0.19 11.64
N PHE A 51 -15.80 -0.64 12.30
CA PHE A 51 -15.68 -2.00 12.78
C PHE A 51 -15.33 -2.04 14.26
N ALA A 52 -15.82 -3.06 14.96
CA ALA A 52 -15.44 -3.33 16.33
C ALA A 52 -14.16 -4.18 16.33
N GLY A 53 -13.18 -3.74 17.06
CA GLY A 53 -11.92 -4.46 17.26
C GLY A 53 -11.14 -3.80 18.37
N ARG A 54 -10.26 -4.55 19.01
CA ARG A 54 -9.27 -3.98 19.90
C ARG A 54 -8.05 -3.60 19.09
N GLU A 55 -7.36 -2.55 19.48
CA GLU A 55 -6.02 -2.30 18.95
C GLU A 55 -5.13 -3.50 19.29
N MET A 56 -4.43 -3.99 18.29
CA MET A 56 -3.37 -4.94 18.52
C MET A 56 -2.15 -4.16 19.01
N PRO A 57 -1.60 -4.47 20.18
CA PRO A 57 -0.33 -3.91 20.56
C PRO A 57 0.74 -4.45 19.61
N MET A 58 1.21 -3.59 18.73
CA MET A 58 2.24 -3.93 17.74
C MET A 58 3.50 -3.14 18.01
N PRO A 59 4.68 -3.77 18.02
CA PRO A 59 5.94 -3.07 18.12
C PRO A 59 6.22 -2.28 16.85
N TYR A 60 7.04 -1.28 16.99
CA TYR A 60 7.72 -0.61 15.87
C TYR A 60 6.82 0.09 14.83
N GLY A 61 5.63 0.53 15.23
CA GLY A 61 4.78 1.35 14.35
C GLY A 61 4.22 0.63 13.12
N TRP A 62 4.06 -0.69 13.19
CA TRP A 62 3.51 -1.49 12.08
C TRP A 62 2.13 -1.03 11.61
N GLY A 63 1.36 -0.36 12.48
CA GLY A 63 -0.04 -0.04 12.22
C GLY A 63 -0.94 -1.26 12.39
N THR A 64 -2.17 -1.02 12.85
CA THR A 64 -3.05 -2.12 13.25
C THR A 64 -4.15 -2.43 12.23
N GLY A 65 -4.61 -1.44 11.46
CA GLY A 65 -5.72 -1.63 10.53
C GLY A 65 -5.44 -2.62 9.41
N GLY A 66 -4.33 -2.44 8.69
CA GLY A 66 -3.94 -3.35 7.63
C GLY A 66 -3.69 -4.77 8.14
N ILE A 67 -3.00 -4.92 9.26
CA ILE A 67 -2.74 -6.23 9.86
C ILE A 67 -4.03 -6.92 10.31
N GLN A 68 -4.98 -6.20 10.89
CA GLN A 68 -6.27 -6.75 11.29
C GLN A 68 -7.09 -7.22 10.09
N LEU A 69 -7.09 -6.45 9.00
CA LEU A 69 -7.74 -6.85 7.76
C LEU A 69 -7.09 -8.10 7.18
N SER A 70 -5.77 -8.08 6.97
CA SER A 70 -5.04 -9.22 6.43
C SER A 70 -5.25 -10.48 7.27
N ALA A 71 -5.12 -10.39 8.59
CA ALA A 71 -5.36 -11.52 9.49
C ALA A 71 -6.81 -12.04 9.47
N SER A 72 -7.76 -11.22 9.03
CA SER A 72 -9.17 -11.60 8.97
C SER A 72 -9.57 -12.27 7.66
N ILE A 73 -8.81 -12.03 6.57
CA ILE A 73 -9.12 -12.55 5.24
C ILE A 73 -8.19 -13.69 4.80
N LEU A 74 -6.94 -13.71 5.27
CA LEU A 74 -5.98 -14.73 4.88
C LEU A 74 -6.46 -16.15 5.23
N GLY A 75 -6.45 -17.01 4.23
CA GLY A 75 -6.65 -18.44 4.34
C GLY A 75 -5.36 -19.23 4.17
N THR A 76 -5.45 -20.56 4.25
CA THR A 76 -4.29 -21.46 4.09
C THR A 76 -3.79 -21.56 2.66
N ASP A 77 -4.66 -21.26 1.69
CA ASP A 77 -4.39 -21.39 0.27
C ASP A 77 -3.93 -20.05 -0.35
N ASP A 78 -3.83 -19.00 0.47
CA ASP A 78 -3.36 -17.70 0.04
C ASP A 78 -1.84 -17.64 -0.04
N VAL A 79 -1.35 -16.77 -0.92
CA VAL A 79 0.06 -16.37 -1.02
C VAL A 79 0.16 -14.88 -0.65
N PHE A 80 0.92 -14.59 0.38
CA PHE A 80 0.95 -13.28 1.01
C PHE A 80 2.21 -12.49 0.69
N LYS A 81 2.04 -11.29 0.14
CA LYS A 81 3.10 -10.30 -0.05
C LYS A 81 2.92 -9.14 0.91
N VAL A 82 4.04 -8.59 1.39
CA VAL A 82 4.04 -7.36 2.20
C VAL A 82 5.02 -6.38 1.60
N ILE A 83 4.56 -5.15 1.40
CA ILE A 83 5.40 -4.02 0.97
C ILE A 83 5.25 -2.85 1.95
N ASP A 84 6.31 -2.14 2.17
CA ASP A 84 6.33 -0.91 2.93
C ASP A 84 7.19 0.12 2.22
N GLN A 85 6.65 1.31 2.00
CA GLN A 85 7.31 2.35 1.22
C GLN A 85 7.72 1.92 -0.20
N GLY A 86 6.95 1.00 -0.79
CA GLY A 86 7.16 0.50 -2.15
C GLY A 86 8.03 -0.75 -2.25
N ALA A 87 8.75 -1.13 -1.19
CA ALA A 87 9.67 -2.26 -1.20
C ALA A 87 9.24 -3.39 -0.25
N ASP A 88 9.63 -4.62 -0.54
CA ASP A 88 9.36 -5.81 0.27
C ASP A 88 10.55 -6.25 1.15
N ASP A 89 11.71 -5.65 0.96
CA ASP A 89 12.93 -5.88 1.72
C ASP A 89 13.14 -4.91 2.91
N THR A 90 12.24 -3.96 3.11
CA THR A 90 12.27 -3.07 4.28
C THR A 90 12.11 -3.87 5.59
N THR A 91 12.69 -3.38 6.67
CA THR A 91 12.61 -4.00 8.00
C THR A 91 11.16 -4.29 8.41
N ASN A 92 10.24 -3.37 8.14
CA ASN A 92 8.82 -3.55 8.45
C ASN A 92 8.18 -4.62 7.57
N ALA A 93 8.38 -4.59 6.26
CA ALA A 93 7.81 -5.56 5.34
C ALA A 93 8.28 -6.99 5.69
N VAL A 94 9.59 -7.17 5.88
CA VAL A 94 10.17 -8.46 6.29
C VAL A 94 9.62 -8.94 7.63
N SER A 95 9.49 -8.04 8.61
CA SER A 95 9.00 -8.39 9.94
C SER A 95 7.53 -8.80 9.94
N ILE A 96 6.69 -8.08 9.20
CA ILE A 96 5.26 -8.39 9.05
C ILE A 96 5.09 -9.72 8.30
N ARG A 97 5.81 -9.92 7.20
CA ARG A 97 5.79 -11.17 6.43
C ARG A 97 6.17 -12.37 7.30
N LYS A 98 7.28 -12.29 8.04
CA LYS A 98 7.70 -13.34 8.98
C LYS A 98 6.67 -13.58 10.10
N PHE A 99 6.04 -12.53 10.59
CA PHE A 99 4.97 -12.65 11.58
C PHE A 99 3.80 -13.47 11.03
N PHE A 100 3.27 -13.13 9.86
CA PHE A 100 2.15 -13.85 9.26
C PHE A 100 2.50 -15.29 8.92
N ALA A 101 3.64 -15.55 8.30
CA ALA A 101 4.10 -16.91 8.03
C ALA A 101 4.14 -17.78 9.29
N ARG A 102 4.65 -17.23 10.39
CA ARG A 102 4.72 -17.93 11.68
C ARG A 102 3.36 -18.17 12.31
N VAL A 103 2.47 -17.16 12.29
CA VAL A 103 1.20 -17.20 13.04
C VAL A 103 0.09 -17.92 12.28
N THR A 104 0.02 -17.75 10.98
CA THR A 104 -1.05 -18.30 10.14
C THR A 104 -0.61 -19.52 9.33
N GLY A 105 0.70 -19.70 9.12
CA GLY A 105 1.22 -20.72 8.21
C GLY A 105 1.03 -20.38 6.73
N VAL A 106 0.64 -19.14 6.41
CA VAL A 106 0.44 -18.70 5.03
C VAL A 106 1.76 -18.71 4.26
N GLU A 107 1.71 -19.14 3.00
CA GLU A 107 2.83 -19.01 2.08
C GLU A 107 3.12 -17.53 1.79
N THR A 108 4.39 -17.18 1.63
CA THR A 108 4.78 -15.78 1.38
C THR A 108 5.60 -15.65 0.10
N THR A 109 5.46 -14.52 -0.57
CA THR A 109 6.18 -14.21 -1.79
C THR A 109 6.73 -12.78 -1.77
N GLU A 110 7.76 -12.54 -2.56
CA GLU A 110 8.28 -11.21 -2.88
C GLU A 110 7.79 -10.72 -4.25
N ARG A 111 7.13 -11.58 -5.03
CA ARG A 111 6.65 -11.26 -6.36
C ARG A 111 5.17 -10.88 -6.34
N THR A 112 4.84 -9.71 -6.89
CA THR A 112 3.47 -9.19 -6.96
C THR A 112 2.53 -10.12 -7.75
N VAL A 113 3.04 -10.72 -8.83
CA VAL A 113 2.24 -11.59 -9.70
C VAL A 113 1.83 -12.91 -9.05
N ASP A 114 2.56 -13.37 -8.05
CA ASP A 114 2.30 -14.64 -7.37
C ASP A 114 1.43 -14.47 -6.12
N ALA A 115 1.22 -13.24 -5.67
CA ALA A 115 0.46 -12.95 -4.46
C ALA A 115 -1.05 -12.98 -4.69
N THR A 116 -1.79 -13.60 -3.78
CA THR A 116 -3.27 -13.47 -3.73
C THR A 116 -3.69 -12.31 -2.83
N VAL A 117 -2.93 -12.06 -1.77
CA VAL A 117 -3.16 -10.94 -0.85
C VAL A 117 -1.88 -10.13 -0.69
N ILE A 118 -1.98 -8.83 -0.91
CA ILE A 118 -0.85 -7.89 -0.80
C ILE A 118 -1.18 -6.87 0.29
N GLN A 119 -0.43 -6.88 1.38
CA GLN A 119 -0.52 -5.83 2.38
C GLN A 119 0.49 -4.74 2.08
N THR A 120 0.02 -3.51 2.06
CA THR A 120 0.88 -2.36 1.76
C THR A 120 0.68 -1.22 2.75
N ARG A 121 1.73 -0.40 2.84
CA ARG A 121 1.71 0.93 3.43
C ARG A 121 2.50 1.87 2.52
N HIS A 122 1.96 3.05 2.25
CA HIS A 122 2.53 4.15 1.47
C HIS A 122 2.46 3.97 -0.06
N ARG A 123 2.52 2.75 -0.60
CA ARG A 123 2.64 2.56 -2.04
C ARG A 123 1.72 1.46 -2.58
N ILE A 124 1.38 1.56 -3.85
CA ILE A 124 0.77 0.48 -4.65
C ILE A 124 1.87 -0.09 -5.55
N PRO A 125 1.95 -1.41 -5.78
CA PRO A 125 2.95 -1.99 -6.67
C PRO A 125 2.95 -1.35 -8.06
N GLU A 126 4.12 -1.27 -8.68
CA GLU A 126 4.24 -0.84 -10.08
C GLU A 126 3.72 -1.91 -11.03
N THR A 127 3.90 -3.18 -10.69
CA THR A 127 3.31 -4.27 -11.45
C THR A 127 1.79 -4.21 -11.35
N PRO A 128 1.07 -4.12 -12.48
CA PRO A 128 -0.38 -4.07 -12.47
C PRO A 128 -0.98 -5.26 -11.74
N LEU A 129 -2.00 -5.00 -10.93
CA LEU A 129 -2.73 -6.04 -10.22
C LEU A 129 -3.71 -6.74 -11.15
N SER A 130 -4.03 -7.98 -10.84
CA SER A 130 -4.94 -8.83 -11.61
C SER A 130 -6.23 -9.13 -10.85
N GLU A 131 -7.21 -9.67 -11.58
CA GLU A 131 -8.44 -10.18 -10.99
C GLU A 131 -8.14 -11.27 -9.95
N GLY A 132 -8.90 -11.26 -8.87
CA GLY A 132 -8.74 -12.19 -7.76
C GLY A 132 -7.69 -11.78 -6.72
N GLN A 133 -6.83 -10.81 -7.01
CA GLN A 133 -5.93 -10.26 -6.01
C GLN A 133 -6.66 -9.31 -5.07
N ILE A 134 -6.24 -9.30 -3.81
CA ILE A 134 -6.73 -8.38 -2.79
C ILE A 134 -5.56 -7.54 -2.28
N MET A 135 -5.67 -6.22 -2.43
CA MET A 135 -4.75 -5.30 -1.79
C MET A 135 -5.32 -4.80 -0.47
N VAL A 136 -4.55 -4.94 0.59
CA VAL A 136 -4.87 -4.41 1.92
C VAL A 136 -3.96 -3.24 2.23
N TYR A 137 -4.56 -2.08 2.39
CA TYR A 137 -3.85 -0.83 2.62
C TYR A 137 -3.95 -0.38 4.07
N GLN A 138 -2.82 -0.11 4.68
CA GLN A 138 -2.75 0.48 6.02
C GLN A 138 -2.97 1.99 5.93
N VAL A 139 -4.07 2.47 6.50
CA VAL A 139 -4.46 3.88 6.46
C VAL A 139 -4.41 4.48 7.87
N PRO A 140 -3.65 5.55 8.09
CA PRO A 140 -3.60 6.20 9.39
C PRO A 140 -4.86 7.04 9.68
N ILE A 141 -5.41 7.70 8.67
CA ILE A 141 -6.60 8.57 8.80
C ILE A 141 -7.50 8.36 7.59
N PRO A 142 -8.69 7.77 7.76
CA PRO A 142 -9.57 7.43 6.66
C PRO A 142 -10.43 8.60 6.17
N GLU A 143 -10.61 9.64 7.00
CA GLU A 143 -11.52 10.74 6.71
C GLU A 143 -10.74 12.05 6.51
N PRO A 144 -10.51 12.49 5.25
CA PRO A 144 -9.70 13.65 4.95
C PRO A 144 -10.33 14.96 5.45
N LEU A 145 -11.67 15.07 5.47
CA LEU A 145 -12.35 16.26 5.91
C LEU A 145 -12.13 16.57 7.40
N ARG A 146 -11.78 15.58 8.21
CA ARG A 146 -11.50 15.78 9.64
C ARG A 146 -10.27 16.63 9.93
N TRP A 147 -9.43 16.84 8.97
CA TRP A 147 -8.34 17.79 9.08
C TRP A 147 -8.81 19.25 9.04
N VAL A 148 -9.90 19.47 8.32
CA VAL A 148 -10.49 20.81 8.14
C VAL A 148 -11.65 21.00 9.10
N GLU A 149 -12.46 19.97 9.29
CA GLU A 149 -13.60 19.92 10.19
C GLU A 149 -13.49 18.71 11.12
N PRO A 150 -13.03 18.92 12.37
CA PRO A 150 -12.82 17.81 13.32
C PRO A 150 -14.10 17.11 13.78
N ARG A 151 -15.25 17.77 13.65
CA ARG A 151 -16.55 17.25 14.10
C ARG A 151 -17.05 16.18 13.13
N GLU A 152 -17.21 14.95 13.62
CA GLU A 152 -17.65 13.81 12.80
C GLU A 152 -19.08 14.01 12.25
N SER A 153 -19.97 14.68 12.99
CA SER A 153 -21.32 14.97 12.52
C SER A 153 -21.32 15.83 11.27
N GLU A 154 -20.45 16.85 11.24
CA GLU A 154 -20.35 17.77 10.12
C GLU A 154 -19.75 17.10 8.89
N THR A 155 -18.69 16.32 9.07
CA THR A 155 -18.09 15.58 7.95
C THR A 155 -19.04 14.55 7.35
N ARG A 156 -19.88 13.92 8.18
CA ARG A 156 -20.95 13.04 7.67
C ARG A 156 -22.00 13.83 6.88
N THR A 157 -22.38 14.99 7.35
CA THR A 157 -23.34 15.86 6.66
C THR A 157 -22.77 16.32 5.32
N MET A 158 -21.51 16.73 5.29
CA MET A 158 -20.82 17.11 4.05
C MET A 158 -20.80 15.98 3.02
N HIS A 159 -20.51 14.74 3.46
CA HIS A 159 -20.59 13.58 2.57
C HIS A 159 -22.00 13.27 2.10
N ALA A 160 -23.00 13.41 2.97
CA ALA A 160 -24.39 13.13 2.63
C ALA A 160 -24.95 14.14 1.63
N LEU A 161 -24.51 15.39 1.70
CA LEU A 161 -24.93 16.49 0.82
C LEU A 161 -24.01 16.68 -0.39
N GLU A 162 -22.90 15.93 -0.47
CA GLU A 162 -21.86 16.13 -1.49
C GLU A 162 -21.23 17.54 -1.46
N GLU A 163 -21.20 18.18 -0.29
CA GLU A 163 -20.68 19.52 -0.09
C GLU A 163 -19.21 19.51 0.32
N TYR A 164 -18.31 19.56 -0.65
CA TYR A 164 -16.87 19.51 -0.42
C TYR A 164 -16.15 20.86 -0.55
N GLY A 165 -16.88 21.96 -0.43
CA GLY A 165 -16.33 23.30 -0.59
C GLY A 165 -15.14 23.61 0.31
N VAL A 166 -15.15 23.12 1.56
CA VAL A 166 -14.05 23.30 2.51
C VAL A 166 -12.78 22.58 2.05
N MET A 167 -12.92 21.37 1.48
CA MET A 167 -11.79 20.63 0.92
C MET A 167 -11.23 21.35 -0.32
N HIS A 168 -12.09 21.86 -1.17
CA HIS A 168 -11.68 22.64 -2.34
C HIS A 168 -10.90 23.90 -1.92
N VAL A 169 -11.36 24.62 -0.89
CA VAL A 169 -10.64 25.78 -0.39
C VAL A 169 -9.25 25.41 0.11
N GLN A 170 -9.10 24.29 0.81
CA GLN A 170 -7.80 23.84 1.28
C GLN A 170 -6.86 23.50 0.12
N LEU A 171 -7.35 22.79 -0.90
CA LEU A 171 -6.55 22.49 -2.09
C LEU A 171 -6.16 23.77 -2.86
N TYR A 172 -7.08 24.71 -2.96
CA TYR A 172 -6.81 26.01 -3.58
C TYR A 172 -5.75 26.81 -2.82
N GLU A 173 -5.80 26.82 -1.49
CA GLU A 173 -4.77 27.45 -0.65
C GLU A 173 -3.39 26.78 -0.87
N ASP A 174 -3.36 25.47 -1.05
CA ASP A 174 -2.15 24.73 -1.35
C ASP A 174 -1.57 25.16 -2.71
N ILE A 175 -2.40 25.29 -3.74
CA ILE A 175 -2.03 25.82 -5.06
C ILE A 175 -1.54 27.26 -4.94
N ALA A 176 -2.24 28.12 -4.20
CA ALA A 176 -1.87 29.52 -4.02
C ALA A 176 -0.50 29.69 -3.34
N ARG A 177 -0.16 28.80 -2.41
CA ARG A 177 1.14 28.81 -1.71
C ARG A 177 2.30 28.26 -2.54
N HIS A 178 2.02 27.20 -3.28
CA HIS A 178 3.07 26.36 -3.88
C HIS A 178 3.00 26.32 -5.43
N GLY A 179 2.01 26.98 -6.03
CA GLY A 179 1.77 26.94 -7.47
C GLY A 179 1.26 25.60 -8.00
N ARG A 180 1.04 24.64 -7.10
CA ARG A 180 0.56 23.28 -7.40
C ARG A 180 -0.05 22.66 -6.15
N ILE A 181 -0.74 21.55 -6.29
CA ILE A 181 -1.16 20.74 -5.14
C ILE A 181 0.08 20.03 -4.58
N ALA A 182 0.59 20.51 -3.44
CA ALA A 182 1.83 20.04 -2.84
C ALA A 182 1.62 18.91 -1.82
N THR A 183 0.42 18.78 -1.24
CA THR A 183 0.11 17.77 -0.22
C THR A 183 0.09 16.38 -0.84
N ASN A 184 1.14 15.57 -0.62
CA ASN A 184 1.30 14.27 -1.25
C ASN A 184 0.47 13.15 -0.60
N PHE A 185 0.39 13.19 0.74
CA PHE A 185 -0.19 12.09 1.51
C PHE A 185 -1.56 12.49 2.03
N MET A 186 -2.49 12.79 1.68
CA MET A 186 -3.88 13.07 2.04
C MET A 186 -4.63 13.64 0.85
N TYR A 187 -4.08 13.27 -0.30
CA TYR A 187 -4.67 13.70 -1.54
C TYR A 187 -6.04 13.01 -1.71
N PRO A 188 -7.14 13.74 -1.71
CA PRO A 188 -8.46 13.15 -1.78
C PRO A 188 -8.78 12.64 -3.18
N VAL A 189 -9.49 11.53 -3.22
CA VAL A 189 -10.05 10.96 -4.46
C VAL A 189 -11.55 10.75 -4.31
N MET A 190 -12.29 10.91 -5.40
CA MET A 190 -13.70 10.57 -5.48
C MET A 190 -13.86 9.13 -5.98
N VAL A 191 -14.75 8.38 -5.34
CA VAL A 191 -15.08 7.01 -5.69
C VAL A 191 -16.51 6.96 -6.21
N ASN A 192 -16.70 6.51 -7.46
CA ASN A 192 -17.97 6.54 -8.17
C ASN A 192 -18.64 7.93 -8.22
N GLY A 193 -17.84 8.99 -8.23
CA GLY A 193 -18.33 10.36 -8.24
C GLY A 193 -19.07 10.81 -6.96
N ARG A 194 -19.07 9.99 -5.88
CA ARG A 194 -19.91 10.24 -4.70
C ARG A 194 -19.12 10.51 -3.43
N TYR A 195 -18.03 9.76 -3.19
CA TYR A 195 -17.31 9.81 -1.91
C TYR A 195 -15.90 10.33 -2.09
N ILE A 196 -15.47 11.15 -1.15
CA ILE A 196 -14.07 11.49 -1.02
C ILE A 196 -13.40 10.42 -0.14
N MET A 197 -12.34 9.84 -0.67
CA MET A 197 -11.49 8.89 0.02
C MET A 197 -10.06 9.43 0.02
N SER A 198 -9.40 9.36 1.16
CA SER A 198 -7.98 9.65 1.25
C SER A 198 -7.23 8.42 1.71
N PRO A 199 -6.80 7.56 0.79
CA PRO A 199 -5.98 6.40 1.10
C PRO A 199 -4.56 6.82 1.50
N SER A 200 -4.47 7.76 2.43
CA SER A 200 -3.19 8.24 2.91
C SER A 200 -2.41 7.12 3.61
N PRO A 201 -1.12 7.05 3.35
CA PRO A 201 -0.29 8.00 2.62
C PRO A 201 0.04 7.57 1.18
N ILE A 202 -0.95 7.30 0.36
CA ILE A 202 -0.72 7.05 -1.08
C ILE A 202 -0.24 8.36 -1.72
N PRO A 203 0.91 8.38 -2.40
CA PRO A 203 1.36 9.55 -3.16
C PRO A 203 0.48 9.79 -4.40
N LYS A 204 0.51 11.00 -4.93
CA LYS A 204 -0.23 11.37 -6.14
C LYS A 204 0.03 10.40 -7.30
N PHE A 205 1.26 9.92 -7.42
CA PHE A 205 1.68 8.96 -8.43
C PHE A 205 0.83 7.67 -8.43
N ASP A 206 0.44 7.19 -7.26
CA ASP A 206 -0.29 5.93 -7.12
C ASP A 206 -1.81 6.06 -7.23
N ASN A 207 -2.37 7.26 -7.07
CA ASN A 207 -3.82 7.46 -7.14
C ASN A 207 -4.45 6.91 -8.45
N PRO A 208 -3.86 7.13 -9.63
CA PRO A 208 -4.41 6.59 -10.89
C PRO A 208 -4.46 5.05 -10.94
N LYS A 209 -3.62 4.36 -10.17
CA LYS A 209 -3.61 2.89 -10.12
C LYS A 209 -4.85 2.30 -9.43
N LEU A 210 -5.63 3.12 -8.75
CA LEU A 210 -6.91 2.71 -8.14
C LEU A 210 -8.04 2.71 -9.17
N ASP A 211 -7.98 3.60 -10.18
CA ASP A 211 -9.04 3.74 -11.16
C ASP A 211 -9.18 2.49 -12.02
N MET A 212 -10.40 1.93 -12.07
CA MET A 212 -10.71 0.73 -12.85
C MET A 212 -9.81 -0.47 -12.58
N SER A 213 -9.13 -0.50 -11.42
CA SER A 213 -8.28 -1.63 -11.04
C SER A 213 -9.08 -2.94 -11.04
N PRO A 214 -8.54 -4.05 -11.59
CA PRO A 214 -9.20 -5.36 -11.55
C PRO A 214 -9.13 -6.03 -10.17
N ALA A 215 -8.27 -5.55 -9.26
CA ALA A 215 -8.12 -6.07 -7.91
C ALA A 215 -9.10 -5.42 -6.92
N LEU A 216 -9.41 -6.11 -5.84
CA LEU A 216 -10.12 -5.54 -4.71
C LEU A 216 -9.15 -4.76 -3.82
N HIS A 217 -9.41 -3.48 -3.60
CA HIS A 217 -8.65 -2.65 -2.68
C HIS A 217 -9.40 -2.46 -1.36
N LEU A 218 -8.78 -2.86 -0.27
CA LEU A 218 -9.29 -2.71 1.09
C LEU A 218 -8.41 -1.73 1.87
N PHE A 219 -9.03 -0.76 2.50
CA PHE A 219 -8.36 0.26 3.28
C PHE A 219 -8.76 0.14 4.75
N GLY A 220 -7.77 -0.04 5.63
CA GLY A 220 -8.00 -0.22 7.05
C GLY A 220 -7.25 0.77 7.90
N ALA A 221 -8.00 1.58 8.66
CA ALA A 221 -7.48 2.49 9.68
C ALA A 221 -7.74 1.90 11.06
N GLY A 222 -6.72 1.35 11.70
CA GLY A 222 -6.86 0.65 12.97
C GLY A 222 -7.17 1.58 14.13
N ARG A 223 -6.56 2.75 14.17
CA ARG A 223 -6.80 3.77 15.21
C ARG A 223 -8.23 4.29 15.16
N GLU A 224 -8.68 4.66 13.96
CA GLU A 224 -10.02 5.18 13.73
C GLU A 224 -11.08 4.08 13.64
N LYS A 225 -10.67 2.82 13.58
CA LYS A 225 -11.54 1.65 13.40
C LYS A 225 -12.52 1.81 12.24
N ARG A 226 -11.98 2.19 11.12
CA ARG A 226 -12.72 2.38 9.85
C ARG A 226 -12.15 1.48 8.77
N ILE A 227 -13.04 0.93 7.97
CA ILE A 227 -12.73 0.16 6.77
C ILE A 227 -13.49 0.79 5.62
N TYR A 228 -12.85 0.91 4.48
CA TYR A 228 -13.51 1.20 3.22
C TYR A 228 -12.87 0.39 2.10
N ALA A 229 -13.55 0.28 0.98
CA ALA A 229 -13.14 -0.55 -0.13
C ALA A 229 -13.34 0.15 -1.47
N VAL A 230 -12.48 -0.19 -2.41
CA VAL A 230 -12.67 0.05 -3.83
C VAL A 230 -12.78 -1.33 -4.49
N PRO A 231 -14.00 -1.78 -4.84
CA PRO A 231 -14.20 -3.02 -5.56
C PRO A 231 -13.55 -2.99 -6.94
N PRO A 232 -13.33 -4.17 -7.56
CA PRO A 232 -12.82 -4.23 -8.92
C PRO A 232 -13.64 -3.35 -9.89
N PHE A 233 -12.96 -2.74 -10.86
CA PHE A 233 -13.55 -1.93 -11.93
C PHE A 233 -14.39 -0.74 -11.43
N THR A 234 -14.00 -0.16 -10.30
CA THR A 234 -14.62 1.04 -9.76
C THR A 234 -13.91 2.28 -10.28
N GLU A 235 -14.69 3.28 -10.70
CA GLU A 235 -14.14 4.58 -11.10
C GLU A 235 -13.58 5.31 -9.86
N VAL A 236 -12.32 5.74 -9.96
CA VAL A 236 -11.64 6.53 -8.90
C VAL A 236 -10.95 7.72 -9.57
N LYS A 237 -11.38 8.92 -9.22
CA LYS A 237 -10.83 10.16 -9.76
C LYS A 237 -10.25 11.02 -8.64
N SER A 238 -9.09 11.58 -8.89
CA SER A 238 -8.53 12.61 -8.03
C SER A 238 -9.38 13.87 -8.07
N LEU A 239 -9.52 14.53 -6.93
CA LEU A 239 -10.20 15.81 -6.85
C LEU A 239 -9.28 16.89 -7.44
N ASP A 240 -9.77 17.62 -8.42
CA ASP A 240 -9.04 18.70 -9.09
C ASP A 240 -9.91 19.93 -9.29
N PHE A 241 -9.32 20.99 -9.82
CA PHE A 241 -10.00 22.19 -10.26
C PHE A 241 -9.93 22.31 -11.80
N GLU A 242 -10.89 22.94 -12.41
CA GLU A 242 -10.92 23.13 -13.86
C GLU A 242 -9.67 23.85 -14.40
N ASP A 243 -9.18 24.86 -13.65
CA ASP A 243 -8.02 25.69 -14.00
C ASP A 243 -6.69 25.13 -13.43
N HIS A 244 -6.77 24.19 -12.49
CA HIS A 244 -5.64 23.49 -11.90
C HIS A 244 -5.92 21.99 -11.80
N PRO A 245 -5.86 21.25 -12.91
CA PRO A 245 -6.12 19.82 -12.90
C PRO A 245 -5.08 19.07 -12.08
N PHE A 246 -5.47 17.89 -11.59
CA PHE A 246 -4.56 16.98 -10.93
C PHE A 246 -3.51 16.47 -11.94
N GLU A 247 -2.26 16.69 -11.61
CA GLU A 247 -1.14 16.16 -12.39
C GLU A 247 -0.45 15.04 -11.62
N VAL A 248 -0.26 13.91 -12.29
CA VAL A 248 0.52 12.81 -11.76
C VAL A 248 1.98 13.22 -11.65
N GLU A 249 2.64 12.84 -10.57
CA GLU A 249 4.06 13.10 -10.38
C GLU A 249 4.89 12.40 -11.45
N THR A 250 5.82 13.14 -12.05
CA THR A 250 6.74 12.64 -13.09
C THR A 250 8.16 13.04 -12.73
N TRP A 251 9.14 12.33 -13.29
CA TRP A 251 10.57 12.58 -13.09
C TRP A 251 11.24 12.81 -14.43
N ASP A 252 12.19 13.72 -14.47
CA ASP A 252 13.09 13.92 -15.61
C ASP A 252 14.20 12.85 -15.62
N GLU A 253 14.41 12.19 -14.48
CA GLU A 253 15.40 11.14 -14.27
C GLU A 253 14.83 9.77 -14.61
N CYS A 254 15.72 8.80 -14.70
CA CYS A 254 15.35 7.38 -14.79
C CYS A 254 15.97 6.57 -13.67
N CYS A 255 15.44 5.38 -13.46
CA CYS A 255 16.03 4.43 -12.52
C CYS A 255 17.47 4.10 -12.93
N ALA A 256 18.43 4.38 -12.06
CA ALA A 256 19.85 4.13 -12.29
C ALA A 256 20.18 2.65 -12.56
N LEU A 257 19.32 1.73 -12.09
CA LEU A 257 19.51 0.28 -12.21
C LEU A 257 18.82 -0.33 -13.42
N CYS A 258 17.54 0.00 -13.67
CA CYS A 258 16.75 -0.62 -14.74
C CYS A 258 16.30 0.34 -15.84
N GLY A 259 16.63 1.64 -15.74
CA GLY A 259 16.29 2.65 -16.75
C GLY A 259 14.79 2.98 -16.84
N ALA A 260 13.97 2.62 -15.86
CA ALA A 260 12.55 2.96 -15.86
C ALA A 260 12.36 4.47 -15.66
N THR A 261 11.42 5.05 -16.41
CA THR A 261 10.99 6.46 -16.33
C THR A 261 9.53 6.59 -15.92
N ASP A 262 8.83 5.47 -15.84
CA ASP A 262 7.39 5.32 -15.61
C ASP A 262 7.05 4.69 -14.25
N SER A 263 8.03 4.59 -13.37
CA SER A 263 7.87 4.13 -11.98
C SER A 263 8.17 5.24 -11.00
N TYR A 264 7.68 5.10 -9.77
CA TYR A 264 8.06 6.01 -8.71
C TYR A 264 9.53 5.82 -8.36
N LEU A 265 10.27 6.93 -8.31
CA LEU A 265 11.70 6.93 -8.05
C LEU A 265 12.03 7.49 -6.68
N ASP A 266 12.84 6.78 -5.92
CA ASP A 266 13.46 7.26 -4.69
C ASP A 266 14.82 7.85 -4.99
N GLU A 267 15.10 9.00 -4.39
CA GLU A 267 16.42 9.63 -4.45
C GLU A 267 17.36 8.98 -3.42
N VAL A 268 18.53 8.57 -3.88
CA VAL A 268 19.58 7.98 -3.04
C VAL A 268 20.84 8.84 -3.12
N ILE A 269 21.38 9.24 -1.97
CA ILE A 269 22.67 9.95 -1.87
C ILE A 269 23.77 8.91 -1.75
N LEU A 270 24.67 8.87 -2.72
CA LEU A 270 25.73 7.86 -2.81
C LEU A 270 26.90 8.10 -1.90
N ASN A 271 27.25 9.37 -1.66
CA ASN A 271 28.45 9.74 -0.89
C ASN A 271 28.32 11.10 -0.19
N ASN A 272 29.32 11.42 0.63
CA ASN A 272 29.38 12.69 1.36
C ASN A 272 29.60 13.93 0.46
N ALA A 273 29.92 13.75 -0.82
CA ALA A 273 30.01 14.83 -1.80
C ALA A 273 28.63 15.21 -2.37
N GLY A 274 27.57 14.49 -2.01
CA GLY A 274 26.21 14.75 -2.45
C GLY A 274 25.89 14.19 -3.84
N GLU A 275 26.67 13.23 -4.33
CA GLU A 275 26.34 12.51 -5.56
C GLU A 275 24.99 11.76 -5.36
N ARG A 276 24.09 11.90 -6.32
CA ARG A 276 22.71 11.38 -6.23
C ARG A 276 22.43 10.42 -7.36
N MET A 277 21.56 9.48 -7.08
CA MET A 277 20.94 8.63 -8.10
C MET A 277 19.46 8.42 -7.78
N PHE A 278 18.69 8.04 -8.76
CA PHE A 278 17.30 7.66 -8.61
C PHE A 278 17.14 6.17 -8.85
N VAL A 279 16.34 5.51 -8.02
CA VAL A 279 16.05 4.08 -8.15
C VAL A 279 14.56 3.83 -7.99
N CYS A 280 14.03 2.79 -8.64
CA CYS A 280 12.64 2.42 -8.41
C CYS A 280 12.40 2.14 -6.93
N SER A 281 11.34 2.70 -6.38
CA SER A 281 10.85 2.39 -5.05
C SER A 281 10.36 0.93 -4.97
N ASP A 282 9.74 0.42 -6.04
CA ASP A 282 9.30 -0.97 -6.17
C ASP A 282 10.47 -1.86 -6.60
N THR A 283 11.02 -2.61 -5.64
CA THR A 283 12.18 -3.49 -5.84
C THR A 283 11.85 -4.72 -6.68
N ASP A 284 10.64 -5.27 -6.58
CA ASP A 284 10.16 -6.39 -7.42
C ASP A 284 10.08 -5.97 -8.90
N TYR A 285 9.43 -4.83 -9.16
CA TYR A 285 9.34 -4.26 -10.51
C TYR A 285 10.72 -3.99 -11.11
N CYS A 286 11.61 -3.36 -10.35
CA CYS A 286 12.98 -3.09 -10.77
C CYS A 286 13.73 -4.38 -11.09
N GLY A 287 13.63 -5.38 -10.24
CA GLY A 287 14.23 -6.70 -10.40
C GLY A 287 13.72 -7.44 -11.64
N ALA A 288 12.40 -7.43 -11.88
CA ALA A 288 11.76 -8.02 -13.04
C ALA A 288 12.24 -7.37 -14.35
N ARG A 289 12.34 -6.04 -14.40
CA ARG A 289 12.87 -5.32 -15.56
C ARG A 289 14.32 -5.69 -15.85
N ARG A 290 15.17 -5.76 -14.82
CA ARG A 290 16.58 -6.15 -14.97
C ARG A 290 16.72 -7.59 -15.45
N ALA A 291 15.93 -8.50 -14.91
CA ALA A 291 15.86 -9.89 -15.39
C ALA A 291 15.40 -9.99 -16.85
N GLY A 292 14.53 -9.09 -17.30
CA GLY A 292 14.11 -8.91 -18.68
C GLY A 292 15.12 -8.22 -19.59
N GLY A 293 16.33 -7.90 -19.08
CA GLY A 293 17.43 -7.31 -19.85
C GLY A 293 17.43 -5.77 -19.92
N HIS A 294 16.58 -5.09 -19.15
CA HIS A 294 16.64 -3.65 -19.03
C HIS A 294 17.79 -3.22 -18.12
N VAL A 295 18.55 -2.23 -18.57
CA VAL A 295 19.76 -1.75 -17.90
C VAL A 295 19.70 -0.23 -17.75
N GLY A 296 19.90 0.28 -16.55
CA GLY A 296 20.01 1.71 -16.29
C GLY A 296 21.44 2.22 -16.40
N PRO A 297 21.64 3.54 -16.36
CA PRO A 297 22.95 4.17 -16.59
C PRO A 297 24.02 3.81 -15.57
N MET A 298 23.64 3.36 -14.38
CA MET A 298 24.58 3.02 -13.30
C MET A 298 24.58 1.52 -12.94
N ALA A 299 23.93 0.68 -13.72
CA ALA A 299 23.75 -0.75 -13.41
C ALA A 299 25.05 -1.56 -13.34
N GLY A 300 26.17 -1.06 -13.84
CA GLY A 300 27.48 -1.71 -13.84
C GLY A 300 28.46 -1.17 -12.81
N ARG A 301 28.05 -0.23 -11.95
CA ARG A 301 28.97 0.32 -10.93
C ARG A 301 29.09 -0.64 -9.74
N ASP A 302 30.31 -0.96 -9.36
CA ASP A 302 30.63 -1.91 -8.28
C ASP A 302 30.11 -1.44 -6.91
N ASP A 303 30.18 -0.12 -6.65
CA ASP A 303 29.68 0.49 -5.41
C ASP A 303 28.15 0.37 -5.24
N ILE A 304 27.41 0.24 -6.35
CA ILE A 304 25.96 0.06 -6.34
C ILE A 304 25.62 -1.44 -6.28
N ALA A 305 26.42 -2.28 -6.91
CA ALA A 305 26.26 -3.74 -6.86
C ALA A 305 26.39 -4.28 -5.43
N GLU A 306 27.33 -3.74 -4.64
CA GLU A 306 27.52 -4.11 -3.23
C GLU A 306 26.31 -3.71 -2.36
N LEU A 307 25.68 -2.57 -2.62
CA LEU A 307 24.53 -2.09 -1.86
C LEU A 307 23.26 -2.97 -2.04
N ARG A 308 23.19 -3.73 -3.13
CA ARG A 308 22.03 -4.58 -3.46
C ARG A 308 22.34 -6.06 -3.68
N GLY A 309 23.56 -6.50 -3.41
CA GLY A 309 23.96 -7.90 -3.54
C GLY A 309 24.05 -8.43 -4.98
N ASP A 310 24.28 -7.56 -5.94
CA ASP A 310 24.34 -7.90 -7.36
C ASP A 310 25.75 -8.26 -7.84
N THR A 311 25.84 -9.17 -8.82
CA THR A 311 27.10 -9.48 -9.49
C THR A 311 27.35 -8.52 -10.66
N PRO A 312 28.56 -7.97 -10.87
CA PRO A 312 28.83 -6.97 -11.91
C PRO A 312 28.59 -7.50 -13.32
N GLN A 313 27.87 -6.71 -14.14
CA GLN A 313 27.75 -6.95 -15.59
C GLN A 313 28.47 -5.87 -16.37
N THR A 314 29.11 -6.26 -17.47
CA THR A 314 29.94 -5.44 -18.35
C THR A 314 29.19 -4.25 -18.97
N GLU A 315 29.87 -3.11 -19.05
CA GLU A 315 29.46 -1.81 -19.54
C GLU A 315 28.65 -1.85 -20.84
N ARG A 316 27.47 -1.23 -20.83
CA ARG A 316 26.76 -0.75 -22.01
C ARG A 316 26.36 0.70 -21.79
N ASP A 317 26.68 1.52 -22.77
CA ASP A 317 26.32 2.93 -22.83
C ASP A 317 24.79 3.07 -22.96
N THR A 318 24.12 3.42 -21.86
CA THR A 318 22.67 3.59 -21.83
C THR A 318 22.34 4.98 -21.30
N THR A 319 21.87 5.84 -22.19
CA THR A 319 21.28 7.15 -21.85
C THR A 319 19.77 6.98 -21.63
N CYS A 320 19.23 7.66 -20.62
CA CYS A 320 17.80 7.74 -20.38
C CYS A 320 17.13 8.50 -21.54
N THR A 321 16.19 7.87 -22.21
CA THR A 321 15.35 8.55 -23.21
C THR A 321 13.93 8.61 -22.64
N PRO A 322 13.36 9.81 -22.37
CA PRO A 322 11.98 9.95 -21.92
C PRO A 322 11.02 9.34 -22.94
N GLN A 323 10.16 8.43 -22.49
CA GLN A 323 9.06 7.99 -23.34
C GLN A 323 8.00 9.09 -23.37
N GLN A 324 7.73 9.65 -24.53
CA GLN A 324 6.58 10.52 -24.74
C GLN A 324 5.32 9.67 -24.59
N ASN A 325 4.61 9.88 -23.49
CA ASN A 325 3.28 9.31 -23.31
C ASN A 325 2.32 9.89 -24.35
N ARG A 326 1.72 9.00 -25.11
CA ARG A 326 0.56 9.31 -25.97
C ARG A 326 -0.72 9.15 -25.17
#